data_2906adc22f15a49e1fe3eaa4c0f9ffc5
#
_entry.id   2906adc22f15a49e1fe3eaa4c0f9ffc5
#
_cell.length_a   1.000
_cell.length_b   1.000
_cell.length_c   1.000
_cell.angle_alpha   90.00
_cell.angle_beta   90.00
_cell.angle_gamma   90.00
#
_symmetry.space_group_name_H-M   'P 1'
#
loop_
_entity.id
_entity.type
_entity.pdbx_description
1 polymer ?
#
loop_
_entity_poly.entity_id
_entity_poly.type
_entity_poly.pdbx_seq_one_letter_code
_entity_poly.pdbx_strand_id
1 'polypeptide(L)'
;MAKMTKRESDVMEIFWNHPGEQLSASDIMNYSDGLSIYTIQQILRRLLENNMVVVSGVSTNKKALMRMYSPVYSRAEYISGSVDMKTMEALAMHFVSDVDDEQMLERIKQIIEQRQKELKGQ
;
A
#
# COMPACT_ATOMS: atom_id res chain seq x y z
N MET A 1 -3.50 -5.85 12.81
CA MET A 1 -2.54 -4.77 12.55
C MET A 1 -2.80 -3.60 13.49
N ALA A 2 -1.73 -2.98 13.98
CA ALA A 2 -1.88 -1.78 14.78
C ALA A 2 -2.45 -0.64 13.91
N LYS A 3 -3.31 0.16 14.52
CA LYS A 3 -3.91 1.29 13.82
C LYS A 3 -2.86 2.39 13.62
N MET A 4 -2.76 2.90 12.41
CA MET A 4 -1.84 3.98 12.09
C MET A 4 -2.33 5.32 12.66
N THR A 5 -1.37 6.16 13.06
CA THR A 5 -1.68 7.56 13.38
C THR A 5 -2.00 8.31 12.08
N LYS A 6 -2.56 9.51 12.20
CA LYS A 6 -2.87 10.33 11.03
C LYS A 6 -1.61 10.63 10.20
N ARG A 7 -0.49 10.97 10.85
CA ARG A 7 0.75 11.27 10.13
C ARG A 7 1.36 10.04 9.48
N GLU A 8 1.29 8.89 10.12
CA GLU A 8 1.71 7.64 9.51
C GLU A 8 0.84 7.32 8.29
N SER A 9 -0.46 7.51 8.41
CA SER A 9 -1.39 7.32 7.29
C SER A 9 -1.09 8.28 6.14
N ASP A 10 -0.79 9.55 6.42
CA ASP A 10 -0.45 10.53 5.41
C ASP A 10 0.79 10.11 4.63
N VAL A 11 1.81 9.60 5.30
CA VAL A 11 3.03 9.11 4.65
C VAL A 11 2.74 7.86 3.82
N MET A 12 1.97 6.92 4.36
CA MET A 12 1.60 5.73 3.60
C MET A 12 0.79 6.08 2.35
N GLU A 13 -0.08 7.10 2.41
CA GLU A 13 -0.80 7.58 1.22
C GLU A 13 0.15 8.07 0.14
N ILE A 14 1.26 8.70 0.52
CA ILE A 14 2.27 9.12 -0.46
C ILE A 14 2.86 7.91 -1.17
N PHE A 15 3.23 6.85 -0.43
CA PHE A 15 3.72 5.61 -1.05
C PHE A 15 2.67 5.00 -1.98
N TRP A 16 1.44 4.90 -1.53
CA TRP A 16 0.37 4.25 -2.30
C TRP A 16 -0.03 5.03 -3.54
N ASN A 17 0.20 6.35 -3.54
CA ASN A 17 -0.04 7.18 -4.72
C ASN A 17 1.11 7.13 -5.73
N HIS A 18 2.22 6.46 -5.38
CA HIS A 18 3.37 6.27 -6.26
C HIS A 18 3.72 4.78 -6.35
N PRO A 19 2.78 3.95 -6.86
CA PRO A 19 2.97 2.50 -6.86
C PRO A 19 4.18 2.09 -7.68
N GLY A 20 4.93 1.12 -7.15
CA GLY A 20 6.12 0.60 -7.83
C GLY A 20 7.36 1.45 -7.67
N GLU A 21 7.28 2.60 -7.01
CA GLU A 21 8.42 3.48 -6.80
C GLU A 21 9.01 3.32 -5.41
N GLN A 22 10.33 3.42 -5.34
CA GLN A 22 11.04 3.57 -4.08
C GLN A 22 11.13 5.06 -3.78
N LEU A 23 10.93 5.44 -2.52
CA LEU A 23 10.97 6.85 -2.11
C LEU A 23 11.97 7.05 -0.98
N SER A 24 12.77 8.10 -1.09
CA SER A 24 13.62 8.56 0.00
C SER A 24 12.81 9.46 0.95
N ALA A 25 13.37 9.76 2.12
CA ALA A 25 12.75 10.72 3.03
C ALA A 25 12.56 12.08 2.36
N SER A 26 13.52 12.51 1.54
CA SER A 26 13.43 13.77 0.80
C SER A 26 12.30 13.75 -0.23
N ASP A 27 12.12 12.62 -0.92
CA ASP A 27 11.01 12.48 -1.86
C ASP A 27 9.67 12.63 -1.14
N ILE A 28 9.53 11.96 0.00
CA ILE A 28 8.31 12.03 0.81
C ILE A 28 8.05 13.44 1.28
N MET A 29 9.10 14.14 1.71
CA MET A 29 8.99 15.53 2.13
C MET A 29 8.45 16.42 1.00
N ASN A 30 8.96 16.22 -0.22
CA ASN A 30 8.52 17.00 -1.38
C ASN A 30 7.05 16.74 -1.74
N TYR A 31 6.56 15.53 -1.51
CA TYR A 31 5.17 15.18 -1.75
C TYR A 31 4.26 15.53 -0.58
N SER A 32 4.83 15.79 0.60
CA SER A 32 4.03 16.06 1.79
C SER A 32 3.52 17.50 1.82
N ASP A 33 2.52 17.71 2.66
CA ASP A 33 1.97 19.03 2.89
C ASP A 33 2.66 19.68 4.09
N GLY A 34 3.89 20.14 3.84
CA GLY A 34 4.63 20.95 4.82
C GLY A 34 5.31 20.18 5.95
N LEU A 35 5.46 18.86 5.84
CA LEU A 35 6.17 18.09 6.87
C LEU A 35 7.68 18.31 6.74
N SER A 36 8.35 18.46 7.88
CA SER A 36 9.80 18.60 7.92
C SER A 36 10.46 17.25 7.69
N ILE A 37 11.71 17.28 7.22
CA ILE A 37 12.48 16.06 7.04
C ILE A 37 12.65 15.29 8.35
N TYR A 38 12.80 16.01 9.45
CA TYR A 38 12.93 15.40 10.79
C TYR A 38 11.67 14.64 11.17
N THR A 39 10.51 15.23 10.95
CA THR A 39 9.23 14.57 11.24
C THR A 39 9.07 13.34 10.38
N ILE A 40 9.40 13.42 9.10
CA ILE A 40 9.29 12.30 8.17
C ILE A 40 10.21 11.16 8.59
N GLN A 41 11.44 11.47 8.99
CA GLN A 41 12.37 10.43 9.45
C GLN A 41 11.84 9.70 10.69
N GLN A 42 11.20 10.42 11.60
CA GLN A 42 10.57 9.80 12.77
C GLN A 42 9.39 8.91 12.38
N ILE A 43 8.57 9.37 11.45
CA ILE A 43 7.43 8.60 10.97
C ILE A 43 7.92 7.32 10.28
N LEU A 44 8.94 7.43 9.42
CA LEU A 44 9.53 6.28 8.73
C LEU A 44 10.09 5.26 9.71
N ARG A 45 10.71 5.70 10.79
CA ARG A 45 11.22 4.79 11.83
C ARG A 45 10.08 3.97 12.42
N ARG A 46 8.96 4.60 12.75
CA ARG A 46 7.80 3.89 13.30
C ARG A 46 7.18 2.93 12.28
N LEU A 47 7.11 3.37 11.01
CA LEU A 47 6.57 2.50 9.96
C LEU A 47 7.48 1.29 9.71
N LEU A 48 8.80 1.45 9.83
CA LEU A 48 9.74 0.33 9.77
C LEU A 48 9.53 -0.63 10.94
N GLU A 49 9.41 -0.09 12.16
CA GLU A 49 9.18 -0.90 13.35
C GLU A 49 7.89 -1.70 13.28
N ASN A 50 6.86 -1.13 12.65
CA ASN A 50 5.56 -1.76 12.50
C ASN A 50 5.43 -2.60 11.22
N ASN A 51 6.52 -2.78 10.48
CA ASN A 51 6.57 -3.57 9.26
C ASN A 51 5.63 -3.08 8.16
N MET A 52 5.39 -1.77 8.11
CA MET A 52 4.59 -1.15 7.07
C MET A 52 5.42 -0.76 5.86
N VAL A 53 6.69 -0.44 6.09
CA VAL A 53 7.66 -0.14 5.02
C VAL A 53 8.93 -0.90 5.27
N VAL A 54 9.74 -1.07 4.22
CA VAL A 54 11.08 -1.66 4.28
C VAL A 54 12.06 -0.75 3.58
N VAL A 55 13.33 -0.86 3.96
CA VAL A 55 14.42 -0.25 3.19
C VAL A 55 14.65 -1.17 2.00
N SER A 56 14.29 -0.72 0.81
CA SER A 56 14.33 -1.53 -0.40
C SER A 56 15.53 -1.21 -1.29
N GLY A 57 16.31 -0.19 -0.95
CA GLY A 57 17.46 0.18 -1.71
C GLY A 57 18.21 1.35 -1.11
N VAL A 58 19.30 1.70 -1.76
CA VAL A 58 20.11 2.86 -1.41
C VAL A 58 20.38 3.61 -2.70
N SER A 59 20.23 4.91 -2.66
CA SER A 59 20.57 5.77 -3.80
C SER A 59 21.61 6.79 -3.37
N THR A 60 22.37 7.30 -4.32
CA THR A 60 23.32 8.37 -4.05
C THR A 60 22.78 9.67 -4.65
N ASN A 61 22.83 10.73 -3.84
CA ASN A 61 22.54 12.07 -4.32
C ASN A 61 23.72 12.94 -3.99
N LYS A 62 24.46 13.35 -5.02
CA LYS A 62 25.72 14.08 -4.89
C LYS A 62 26.73 13.26 -4.08
N LYS A 63 26.94 13.58 -2.81
CA LYS A 63 27.94 12.92 -1.96
C LYS A 63 27.33 12.13 -0.82
N ALA A 64 26.01 12.04 -0.76
CA ALA A 64 25.30 11.40 0.35
C ALA A 64 24.59 10.13 -0.10
N LEU A 65 24.66 9.10 0.73
CA LEU A 65 23.84 7.90 0.56
C LEU A 65 22.45 8.17 1.13
N MET A 66 21.44 7.77 0.40
CA MET A 66 20.04 7.91 0.82
C MET A 66 19.39 6.56 0.86
N ARG A 67 18.71 6.27 1.96
CA ARG A 67 17.87 5.07 2.03
C ARG A 67 16.63 5.29 1.19
N MET A 68 16.27 4.25 0.44
CA MET A 68 15.04 4.21 -0.34
C MET A 68 14.10 3.24 0.35
N TYR A 69 12.86 3.63 0.45
CA TYR A 69 11.82 2.88 1.17
C TYR A 69 10.73 2.43 0.22
N SER A 70 10.14 1.30 0.52
CA SER A 70 8.98 0.79 -0.22
C SER A 70 7.93 0.28 0.76
N PRO A 71 6.64 0.37 0.43
CA PRO A 71 5.60 -0.19 1.29
C PRO A 71 5.63 -1.71 1.25
N VAL A 72 5.38 -2.34 2.40
CA VAL A 72 5.25 -3.80 2.50
C VAL A 72 3.93 -4.25 1.89
N TYR A 73 2.87 -3.46 2.09
CA TYR A 73 1.52 -3.77 1.62
C TYR A 73 1.04 -2.69 0.66
N SER A 74 0.29 -3.11 -0.37
CA SER A 74 -0.46 -2.15 -1.18
C SER A 74 -1.63 -1.60 -0.34
N ARG A 75 -2.26 -0.53 -0.81
CA ARG A 75 -3.44 0.00 -0.14
C ARG A 75 -4.54 -1.06 -0.03
N ALA A 76 -4.77 -1.82 -1.12
CA ALA A 76 -5.78 -2.87 -1.14
C ALA A 76 -5.47 -3.97 -0.13
N GLU A 77 -4.20 -4.41 -0.06
CA GLU A 77 -3.78 -5.41 0.91
C GLU A 77 -3.97 -4.91 2.34
N TYR A 78 -3.61 -3.66 2.61
CA TYR A 78 -3.76 -3.09 3.94
C TYR A 78 -5.24 -3.02 4.34
N ILE A 79 -6.10 -2.52 3.44
CA ILE A 79 -7.53 -2.40 3.71
C ILE A 79 -8.15 -3.78 3.92
N SER A 80 -7.79 -4.76 3.07
CA SER A 80 -8.34 -6.11 3.20
C SER A 80 -7.98 -6.77 4.53
N GLY A 81 -6.81 -6.45 5.08
CA GLY A 81 -6.40 -6.97 6.38
C GLY A 81 -7.11 -6.33 7.56
N SER A 82 -7.84 -5.22 7.33
CA SER A 82 -8.50 -4.47 8.41
C SER A 82 -10.01 -4.70 8.48
N VAL A 83 -10.59 -5.47 7.55
CA VAL A 83 -12.03 -5.75 7.53
C VAL A 83 -12.26 -7.24 7.71
N ASP A 84 -13.41 -7.58 8.29
CA ASP A 84 -13.78 -8.97 8.48
C ASP A 84 -14.24 -9.62 7.16
N MET A 85 -14.32 -10.94 7.16
CA MET A 85 -14.66 -11.69 5.95
C MET A 85 -16.05 -11.36 5.43
N LYS A 86 -17.01 -11.17 6.33
CA LYS A 86 -18.38 -10.86 5.95
C LYS A 86 -18.48 -9.50 5.27
N THR A 87 -17.76 -8.51 5.80
CA THR A 87 -17.70 -7.17 5.21
C THR A 87 -17.00 -7.23 3.86
N MET A 88 -15.91 -8.01 3.76
CA MET A 88 -15.17 -8.16 2.50
C MET A 88 -16.07 -8.77 1.41
N GLU A 89 -16.85 -9.79 1.76
CA GLU A 89 -17.80 -10.38 0.82
C GLU A 89 -18.81 -9.36 0.32
N ALA A 90 -19.37 -8.56 1.25
CA ALA A 90 -20.33 -7.53 0.90
C ALA A 90 -19.73 -6.46 -0.01
N LEU A 91 -18.48 -6.06 0.27
CA LEU A 91 -17.77 -5.09 -0.57
C LEU A 91 -17.54 -5.64 -1.98
N ALA A 92 -17.13 -6.90 -2.08
CA ALA A 92 -16.89 -7.54 -3.38
C ALA A 92 -18.17 -7.60 -4.20
N MET A 93 -19.28 -8.00 -3.59
CA MET A 93 -20.56 -8.09 -4.26
C MET A 93 -21.08 -6.70 -4.68
N HIS A 94 -20.93 -5.72 -3.81
CA HIS A 94 -21.32 -4.34 -4.10
C HIS A 94 -20.54 -3.79 -5.28
N PHE A 95 -19.21 -3.98 -5.27
CA PHE A 95 -18.36 -3.53 -6.36
C PHE A 95 -18.77 -4.16 -7.69
N VAL A 96 -18.93 -5.48 -7.72
CA VAL A 96 -19.28 -6.21 -8.95
C VAL A 96 -20.65 -5.77 -9.47
N SER A 97 -21.59 -5.48 -8.57
CA SER A 97 -22.94 -5.06 -8.96
C SER A 97 -22.98 -3.65 -9.57
N ASP A 98 -22.04 -2.79 -9.18
CA ASP A 98 -22.09 -1.37 -9.55
C ASP A 98 -21.08 -0.96 -10.64
N VAL A 99 -20.06 -1.78 -10.90
CA VAL A 99 -19.03 -1.40 -11.86
C VAL A 99 -19.57 -1.48 -13.30
N ASP A 100 -19.26 -0.46 -14.10
CA ASP A 100 -19.72 -0.34 -15.49
C ASP A 100 -18.62 -0.69 -16.50
N ASP A 101 -17.58 -1.39 -16.08
CA ASP A 101 -16.44 -1.75 -16.92
C ASP A 101 -16.49 -3.25 -17.23
N GLU A 102 -16.91 -3.58 -18.44
CA GLU A 102 -17.05 -4.98 -18.87
C GLU A 102 -15.71 -5.72 -18.88
N GLN A 103 -14.63 -5.05 -19.24
CA GLN A 103 -13.29 -5.67 -19.23
C GLN A 103 -12.83 -5.98 -17.81
N MET A 104 -13.13 -5.10 -16.88
CA MET A 104 -12.81 -5.34 -15.46
C MET A 104 -13.62 -6.52 -14.92
N LEU A 105 -14.90 -6.60 -15.25
CA LEU A 105 -15.73 -7.75 -14.86
C LEU A 105 -15.20 -9.05 -15.42
N GLU A 106 -14.71 -9.05 -16.65
CA GLU A 106 -14.12 -10.24 -17.26
C GLU A 106 -12.85 -10.66 -16.51
N ARG A 107 -12.00 -9.72 -16.13
CA ARG A 107 -10.79 -10.04 -15.36
C ARG A 107 -11.15 -10.64 -13.99
N ILE A 108 -12.16 -10.08 -13.33
CA ILE A 108 -12.61 -10.59 -12.03
C ILE A 108 -13.16 -12.02 -12.20
N LYS A 109 -13.93 -12.25 -13.24
CA LYS A 109 -14.48 -13.58 -13.54
C LYS A 109 -13.37 -14.60 -13.74
N GLN A 110 -12.32 -14.24 -14.47
CA GLN A 110 -11.18 -15.12 -14.70
C GLN A 110 -10.46 -15.46 -13.39
N ILE A 111 -10.31 -14.50 -12.51
CA ILE A 111 -9.69 -14.72 -11.20
C ILE A 111 -10.53 -15.68 -10.37
N ILE A 112 -11.85 -15.50 -10.39
CA ILE A 112 -12.77 -16.36 -9.66
C ILE A 112 -12.68 -17.81 -10.19
N GLU A 113 -12.71 -17.98 -11.51
CA GLU A 113 -12.63 -19.30 -12.12
C GLU A 113 -11.30 -19.99 -11.79
N GLN A 114 -10.21 -19.26 -11.84
CA GLN A 114 -8.89 -19.80 -11.48
C GLN A 114 -8.86 -20.24 -10.03
N ARG A 115 -9.40 -19.44 -9.13
CA ARG A 115 -9.43 -19.77 -7.71
C ARG A 115 -10.31 -20.99 -7.43
N GLN A 116 -11.43 -21.11 -8.12
CA GLN A 116 -12.30 -22.27 -7.99
C GLN A 116 -11.59 -23.57 -8.42
N LYS A 117 -10.79 -23.49 -9.50
CA LYS A 117 -9.99 -24.64 -9.95
C LYS A 117 -8.96 -25.05 -8.90
N GLU A 118 -8.28 -24.07 -8.31
CA GLU A 118 -7.28 -24.34 -7.27
C GLU A 118 -7.92 -25.05 -6.07
N LEU A 119 -9.08 -24.58 -5.65
CA LEU A 119 -9.78 -25.17 -4.51
C LEU A 119 -10.29 -26.59 -4.79
N LYS A 120 -10.72 -26.86 -6.02
CA LYS A 120 -11.18 -28.19 -6.42
C LYS A 120 -10.03 -29.17 -6.58
N GLY A 121 -8.83 -28.68 -6.89
CA GLY A 121 -7.65 -29.51 -7.05
C GLY A 121 -6.96 -29.91 -5.74
N GLN A 122 -7.46 -29.44 -4.62
CA GLN A 122 -6.88 -29.75 -3.31
C GLN A 122 -7.42 -31.03 -2.71
#